data_43708428179b95756980f96eba2cef73
#
_entry.id   43708428179b95756980f96eba2cef73
#
_cell.length_a   1.000
_cell.length_b   1.000
_cell.length_c   1.000
_cell.angle_alpha   90.00
_cell.angle_beta   90.00
_cell.angle_gamma   90.00
#
_symmetry.space_group_name_H-M   'P 1'
#
loop_
_entity.id
_entity.type
_entity.pdbx_description
1 polymer ?
#
loop_
_entity_poly.entity_id
_entity_poly.type
_entity_poly.pdbx_seq_one_letter_code
_entity_poly.pdbx_strand_id
1 'polypeptide(L)'
;MKKFIRENIDHQPIVDNVFKIVNLANDAIAKKGKENIVNATIGSLYDEDGNLVALDTVFNTYNSLDNRTKAKYASSFSGNPNFRKQVYNWVVQDTKLDLCHSVIGTPGGSGAVSSTILNVLDEGQTLIIPHIAWGNYKSMATIANCKVQAYQMFDGDAFNITSFKETCREVMARQGKVLAIINDPCHNPTGYSMTVEEWNQVIDFCNELSNEGPVIILDLSLIHI
;
A
#
# COMPACT_ATOMS: atom_id res chain seq x y z
N MET A 1 6.90 36.01 13.65
CA MET A 1 7.83 34.89 13.85
C MET A 1 8.10 34.28 12.47
N LYS A 2 9.35 34.14 12.04
CA LYS A 2 9.63 33.47 10.76
C LYS A 2 9.21 32.00 10.87
N LYS A 3 8.35 31.53 9.97
CA LYS A 3 7.94 30.12 9.95
C LYS A 3 9.12 29.27 9.41
N PHE A 4 9.52 28.25 10.15
CA PHE A 4 10.59 27.34 9.76
C PHE A 4 10.11 26.19 8.89
N ILE A 5 8.81 26.07 8.68
CA ILE A 5 8.15 25.04 7.87
C ILE A 5 7.45 25.68 6.68
N ARG A 6 7.22 24.87 5.63
CA ARG A 6 6.59 25.31 4.38
C ARG A 6 5.21 25.90 4.65
N GLU A 7 4.86 27.00 3.97
CA GLU A 7 3.60 27.72 4.19
C GLU A 7 2.36 26.94 3.77
N ASN A 8 2.51 26.05 2.80
CA ASN A 8 1.43 25.23 2.23
C ASN A 8 1.20 23.89 2.97
N ILE A 9 1.88 23.67 4.11
CA ILE A 9 1.66 22.48 4.92
C ILE A 9 0.50 22.73 5.90
N ASP A 10 -0.42 21.76 5.97
CA ASP A 10 -1.42 21.74 7.02
C ASP A 10 -0.74 21.60 8.39
N HIS A 11 -0.93 22.61 9.25
CA HIS A 11 -0.33 22.66 10.59
C HIS A 11 -1.20 21.97 11.64
N GLN A 12 -2.34 21.38 11.25
CA GLN A 12 -3.18 20.66 12.19
C GLN A 12 -2.47 19.36 12.60
N PRO A 13 -2.54 18.99 13.88
CA PRO A 13 -2.02 17.70 14.32
C PRO A 13 -2.67 16.56 13.53
N ILE A 14 -1.86 15.63 13.07
CA ILE A 14 -2.38 14.37 12.48
C ILE A 14 -3.13 13.64 13.58
N VAL A 15 -4.45 13.47 13.41
CA VAL A 15 -5.24 12.64 14.32
C VAL A 15 -5.02 11.19 13.95
N ASP A 16 -4.14 10.53 14.69
CA ASP A 16 -3.91 9.11 14.55
C ASP A 16 -4.99 8.31 15.29
N ASN A 17 -6.03 7.96 14.55
CA ASN A 17 -7.13 7.17 15.09
C ASN A 17 -6.71 5.74 15.47
N VAL A 18 -5.68 5.18 14.85
CA VAL A 18 -5.18 3.82 15.13
C VAL A 18 -4.60 3.77 16.54
N PHE A 19 -3.64 4.65 16.85
CA PHE A 19 -3.05 4.68 18.20
C PHE A 19 -4.04 5.10 19.28
N LYS A 20 -5.04 5.91 18.96
CA LYS A 20 -6.14 6.19 19.88
C LYS A 20 -6.91 4.91 20.25
N ILE A 21 -7.23 4.06 19.27
CA ILE A 21 -7.93 2.79 19.50
C ILE A 21 -7.03 1.80 20.22
N VAL A 22 -5.73 1.75 19.92
CA VAL A 22 -4.73 0.94 20.65
C VAL A 22 -4.72 1.31 22.14
N ASN A 23 -4.69 2.59 22.45
CA ASN A 23 -4.72 3.04 23.84
C ASN A 23 -6.03 2.65 24.56
N LEU A 24 -7.18 2.78 23.88
CA LEU A 24 -8.46 2.31 24.42
C LEU A 24 -8.49 0.81 24.68
N ALA A 25 -7.90 0.00 23.78
CA ALA A 25 -7.78 -1.43 23.97
C ALA A 25 -6.87 -1.78 25.15
N ASN A 26 -5.73 -1.12 25.30
CA ASN A 26 -4.83 -1.28 26.43
C ASN A 26 -5.50 -0.91 27.76
N ASP A 27 -6.24 0.18 27.81
CA ASP A 27 -7.03 0.58 28.98
C ASP A 27 -8.12 -0.45 29.33
N ALA A 28 -8.75 -1.03 28.31
CA ALA A 28 -9.76 -2.08 28.52
C ALA A 28 -9.11 -3.36 29.07
N ILE A 29 -7.95 -3.76 28.55
CA ILE A 29 -7.16 -4.89 29.05
C ILE A 29 -6.75 -4.68 30.51
N ALA A 30 -6.25 -3.48 30.85
CA ALA A 30 -5.85 -3.14 32.20
C ALA A 30 -7.02 -3.20 33.20
N LYS A 31 -8.23 -2.88 32.75
CA LYS A 31 -9.44 -2.87 33.61
C LYS A 31 -10.13 -4.21 33.73
N LYS A 32 -10.10 -5.03 32.66
CA LYS A 32 -10.93 -6.24 32.56
C LYS A 32 -10.14 -7.55 32.52
N GLY A 33 -8.80 -7.48 32.39
CA GLY A 33 -7.94 -8.62 32.16
C GLY A 33 -7.79 -8.98 30.66
N LYS A 34 -6.61 -9.46 30.29
CA LYS A 34 -6.26 -9.82 28.90
C LYS A 34 -7.16 -10.95 28.36
N GLU A 35 -7.55 -11.88 29.22
CA GLU A 35 -8.39 -13.04 28.91
C GLU A 35 -9.83 -12.67 28.51
N ASN A 36 -10.26 -11.46 28.83
CA ASN A 36 -11.62 -10.96 28.55
C ASN A 36 -11.67 -9.97 27.37
N ILE A 37 -10.53 -9.68 26.74
CA ILE A 37 -10.44 -8.68 25.66
C ILE A 37 -9.72 -9.28 24.45
N VAL A 38 -10.39 -9.29 23.31
CA VAL A 38 -9.76 -9.56 22.03
C VAL A 38 -9.22 -8.25 21.47
N ASN A 39 -7.89 -8.13 21.38
CA ASN A 39 -7.23 -6.95 20.82
C ASN A 39 -6.78 -7.24 19.39
N ALA A 40 -7.51 -6.68 18.41
CA ALA A 40 -7.20 -6.76 16.99
C ALA A 40 -6.96 -5.36 16.38
N THR A 41 -6.39 -4.44 17.16
CA THR A 41 -6.22 -3.04 16.76
C THR A 41 -5.04 -2.81 15.81
N ILE A 42 -4.04 -3.69 15.83
CA ILE A 42 -2.87 -3.65 14.96
C ILE A 42 -2.79 -4.97 14.20
N GLY A 43 -2.44 -4.89 12.91
CA GLY A 43 -2.26 -6.05 12.04
C GLY A 43 -0.96 -6.81 12.35
N SER A 44 -0.82 -7.30 13.57
CA SER A 44 0.28 -8.15 14.01
C SER A 44 -0.24 -9.55 14.27
N LEU A 45 0.51 -10.55 13.83
CA LEU A 45 0.18 -11.95 14.08
C LEU A 45 0.77 -12.38 15.41
N TYR A 46 -0.08 -12.95 16.27
CA TYR A 46 0.32 -13.51 17.56
C TYR A 46 0.02 -15.00 17.61
N ASP A 47 0.88 -15.76 18.29
CA ASP A 47 0.64 -17.16 18.59
C ASP A 47 -0.40 -17.33 19.72
N GLU A 48 -0.72 -18.58 20.03
CA GLU A 48 -1.70 -18.95 21.06
C GLU A 48 -1.29 -18.50 22.47
N ASP A 49 0.01 -18.35 22.71
CA ASP A 49 0.57 -17.84 23.96
C ASP A 49 0.62 -16.32 24.02
N GLY A 50 0.28 -15.66 22.92
CA GLY A 50 0.27 -14.21 22.78
C GLY A 50 1.64 -13.60 22.51
N ASN A 51 2.59 -14.38 21.98
CA ASN A 51 3.86 -13.87 21.50
C ASN A 51 3.74 -13.42 20.04
N LEU A 52 4.47 -12.37 19.69
CA LEU A 52 4.53 -11.92 18.30
C LEU A 52 5.18 -12.98 17.42
N VAL A 53 4.47 -13.42 16.38
CA VAL A 53 5.01 -14.39 15.42
C VAL A 53 6.09 -13.72 14.56
N ALA A 54 7.25 -14.34 14.52
CA ALA A 54 8.37 -13.93 13.68
C ALA A 54 8.85 -15.14 12.86
N LEU A 55 9.33 -14.87 11.64
CA LEU A 55 9.87 -15.90 10.77
C LEU A 55 11.32 -16.23 11.18
N ASP A 56 11.51 -17.31 11.93
CA ASP A 56 12.84 -17.75 12.40
C ASP A 56 13.85 -17.87 11.27
N THR A 57 13.44 -18.37 10.11
CA THR A 57 14.30 -18.47 8.92
C THR A 57 14.90 -17.14 8.52
N VAL A 58 14.11 -16.07 8.55
CA VAL A 58 14.55 -14.71 8.20
C VAL A 58 15.55 -14.20 9.24
N PHE A 59 15.20 -14.31 10.54
CA PHE A 59 16.06 -13.81 11.60
C PHE A 59 17.34 -14.61 11.74
N ASN A 60 17.29 -15.95 11.60
CA ASN A 60 18.48 -16.80 11.60
C ASN A 60 19.40 -16.47 10.44
N THR A 61 18.86 -16.25 9.22
CA THR A 61 19.64 -15.81 8.07
C THR A 61 20.28 -14.46 8.33
N TYR A 62 19.52 -13.47 8.81
CA TYR A 62 20.05 -12.16 9.16
C TYR A 62 21.14 -12.23 10.21
N ASN A 63 20.95 -13.03 11.26
CA ASN A 63 21.92 -13.18 12.34
C ASN A 63 23.22 -13.88 11.89
N SER A 64 23.12 -14.78 10.90
CA SER A 64 24.29 -15.46 10.32
C SER A 64 25.19 -14.55 9.48
N LEU A 65 24.68 -13.39 9.02
CA LEU A 65 25.50 -12.44 8.30
C LEU A 65 26.57 -11.82 9.20
N ASP A 66 27.78 -11.67 8.67
CA ASP A 66 28.85 -10.99 9.39
C ASP A 66 28.58 -9.48 9.56
N ASN A 67 29.18 -8.89 10.59
CA ASN A 67 28.94 -7.48 10.93
C ASN A 67 29.39 -6.51 9.83
N ARG A 68 30.38 -6.85 9.01
CA ARG A 68 30.83 -5.99 7.91
C ARG A 68 29.80 -5.95 6.79
N THR A 69 29.17 -7.11 6.51
CA THR A 69 28.05 -7.19 5.56
C THR A 69 26.86 -6.37 6.05
N LYS A 70 26.50 -6.46 7.34
CA LYS A 70 25.41 -5.68 7.94
C LYS A 70 25.67 -4.18 7.94
N ALA A 71 26.92 -3.77 8.18
CA ALA A 71 27.33 -2.36 8.25
C ALA A 71 27.68 -1.75 6.89
N LYS A 72 27.62 -2.52 5.80
CA LYS A 72 28.02 -2.06 4.48
C LYS A 72 27.11 -0.94 3.98
N TYR A 73 27.72 0.15 3.51
CA TYR A 73 26.98 1.22 2.85
C TYR A 73 26.33 0.72 1.54
N ALA A 74 25.17 1.27 1.24
CA ALA A 74 24.45 0.93 0.01
C ALA A 74 25.29 1.25 -1.25
N SER A 75 25.36 0.32 -2.18
CA SER A 75 26.11 0.45 -3.44
C SER A 75 25.22 0.83 -4.64
N SER A 76 23.92 0.99 -4.41
CA SER A 76 22.93 1.30 -5.47
C SER A 76 21.72 2.00 -4.87
N PHE A 77 21.19 3.00 -5.57
CA PHE A 77 19.92 3.67 -5.21
C PHE A 77 18.70 2.78 -5.45
N SER A 78 18.78 1.85 -6.39
CA SER A 78 17.67 0.93 -6.71
C SER A 78 17.66 -0.34 -5.87
N GLY A 79 18.60 -0.49 -4.95
CA GLY A 79 18.75 -1.69 -4.13
C GLY A 79 19.77 -2.70 -4.69
N ASN A 80 20.13 -3.68 -3.86
CA ASN A 80 21.11 -4.71 -4.20
C ASN A 80 20.65 -5.51 -5.43
N PRO A 81 21.53 -5.73 -6.45
CA PRO A 81 21.16 -6.48 -7.66
C PRO A 81 20.63 -7.90 -7.40
N ASN A 82 21.21 -8.62 -6.43
CA ASN A 82 20.73 -9.96 -6.08
C ASN A 82 19.35 -9.88 -5.41
N PHE A 83 19.10 -8.92 -4.54
CA PHE A 83 17.78 -8.69 -3.96
C PHE A 83 16.74 -8.45 -5.07
N ARG A 84 17.01 -7.55 -6.00
CA ARG A 84 16.09 -7.25 -7.11
C ARG A 84 15.81 -8.48 -7.98
N LYS A 85 16.85 -9.28 -8.26
CA LYS A 85 16.70 -10.54 -8.99
C LYS A 85 15.84 -11.54 -8.24
N GLN A 86 16.04 -11.70 -6.93
CA GLN A 86 15.27 -12.65 -6.13
C GLN A 86 13.81 -12.21 -5.95
N VAL A 87 13.56 -10.92 -5.80
CA VAL A 87 12.18 -10.38 -5.78
C VAL A 87 11.47 -10.67 -7.10
N TYR A 88 12.12 -10.39 -8.23
CA TYR A 88 11.54 -10.73 -9.54
C TYR A 88 11.22 -12.23 -9.66
N ASN A 89 12.20 -13.08 -9.34
CA ASN A 89 12.00 -14.53 -9.38
C ASN A 89 10.86 -14.99 -8.47
N TRP A 90 10.73 -14.40 -7.29
CA TRP A 90 9.66 -14.69 -6.35
C TRP A 90 8.28 -14.31 -6.89
N VAL A 91 8.16 -13.14 -7.50
CA VAL A 91 6.88 -12.64 -8.04
C VAL A 91 6.46 -13.43 -9.28
N VAL A 92 7.41 -13.72 -10.18
CA VAL A 92 7.12 -14.39 -11.45
C VAL A 92 7.04 -15.91 -11.29
N GLN A 93 7.77 -16.48 -10.32
CA GLN A 93 7.87 -17.92 -10.08
C GLN A 93 8.16 -18.70 -11.38
N ASP A 94 7.35 -19.74 -11.67
CA ASP A 94 7.50 -20.57 -12.86
C ASP A 94 6.72 -20.03 -14.08
N THR A 95 6.13 -18.84 -13.97
CA THR A 95 5.43 -18.25 -15.11
C THR A 95 6.44 -17.76 -16.15
N LYS A 96 6.19 -18.07 -17.43
CA LYS A 96 7.00 -17.59 -18.55
C LYS A 96 6.52 -16.22 -19.02
N LEU A 97 6.40 -15.27 -18.10
CA LEU A 97 5.97 -13.92 -18.42
C LEU A 97 7.17 -13.14 -18.96
N ASP A 98 7.09 -12.73 -20.22
CA ASP A 98 8.03 -11.77 -20.82
C ASP A 98 7.48 -10.36 -20.63
N LEU A 99 7.70 -9.82 -19.43
CA LEU A 99 7.23 -8.48 -19.05
C LEU A 99 8.38 -7.49 -19.06
N CYS A 100 8.15 -6.32 -19.66
CA CYS A 100 8.99 -5.16 -19.40
C CYS A 100 8.87 -4.80 -17.91
N HIS A 101 9.94 -4.98 -17.15
CA HIS A 101 9.92 -4.82 -15.69
C HIS A 101 11.15 -4.10 -15.16
N SER A 102 10.98 -3.48 -14.01
CA SER A 102 12.05 -2.97 -13.18
C SER A 102 11.73 -3.22 -11.71
N VAL A 103 12.75 -3.56 -10.91
CA VAL A 103 12.60 -3.77 -9.46
C VAL A 103 13.43 -2.72 -8.73
N ILE A 104 12.82 -2.04 -7.79
CA ILE A 104 13.43 -0.99 -6.97
C ILE A 104 13.18 -1.30 -5.50
N GLY A 105 14.23 -1.29 -4.70
CA GLY A 105 14.10 -1.37 -3.24
C GLY A 105 13.61 -0.05 -2.66
N THR A 106 12.62 -0.12 -1.78
CA THR A 106 12.03 1.03 -1.09
C THR A 106 12.02 0.81 0.42
N PRO A 107 11.91 1.85 1.25
CA PRO A 107 11.74 1.69 2.70
C PRO A 107 10.33 1.18 3.02
N GLY A 108 10.10 -0.11 2.76
CA GLY A 108 8.84 -0.81 2.93
C GLY A 108 7.76 -0.39 1.92
N GLY A 109 6.57 -0.98 2.04
CA GLY A 109 5.42 -0.68 1.18
C GLY A 109 4.99 0.80 1.24
N SER A 110 5.06 1.42 2.42
CA SER A 110 4.78 2.86 2.57
C SER A 110 5.71 3.73 1.72
N GLY A 111 7.00 3.37 1.66
CA GLY A 111 7.97 4.03 0.80
C GLY A 111 7.65 3.85 -0.69
N ALA A 112 7.21 2.66 -1.10
CA ALA A 112 6.79 2.39 -2.47
C ALA A 112 5.60 3.25 -2.87
N VAL A 113 4.53 3.25 -2.06
CA VAL A 113 3.31 4.04 -2.32
C VAL A 113 3.62 5.54 -2.37
N SER A 114 4.33 6.07 -1.36
CA SER A 114 4.68 7.50 -1.31
C SER A 114 5.52 7.91 -2.51
N SER A 115 6.53 7.11 -2.87
CA SER A 115 7.37 7.39 -4.02
C SER A 115 6.58 7.36 -5.33
N THR A 116 5.65 6.42 -5.49
CA THR A 116 4.80 6.36 -6.67
C THR A 116 3.93 7.61 -6.78
N ILE A 117 3.24 8.01 -5.70
CA ILE A 117 2.41 9.21 -5.70
C ILE A 117 3.24 10.44 -6.09
N LEU A 118 4.40 10.64 -5.44
CA LEU A 118 5.26 11.80 -5.66
C LEU A 118 5.89 11.88 -7.06
N ASN A 119 6.04 10.74 -7.76
CA ASN A 119 6.65 10.72 -9.10
C ASN A 119 5.62 10.65 -10.23
N VAL A 120 4.38 10.27 -9.95
CA VAL A 120 3.32 10.11 -10.96
C VAL A 120 2.37 11.28 -10.98
N LEU A 121 2.00 11.82 -9.82
CA LEU A 121 1.04 12.90 -9.69
C LEU A 121 1.72 14.25 -9.45
N ASP A 122 1.26 15.26 -10.16
CA ASP A 122 1.60 16.65 -9.88
C ASP A 122 0.75 17.19 -8.72
N GLU A 123 1.20 18.28 -8.08
CA GLU A 123 0.44 18.93 -7.00
C GLU A 123 -0.97 19.30 -7.47
N GLY A 124 -1.96 19.01 -6.63
CA GLY A 124 -3.37 19.25 -6.93
C GLY A 124 -4.06 18.16 -7.75
N GLN A 125 -3.31 17.23 -8.32
CA GLN A 125 -3.88 16.05 -9.00
C GLN A 125 -4.47 15.04 -8.01
N THR A 126 -5.22 14.09 -8.52
CA THR A 126 -6.06 13.18 -7.74
C THR A 126 -5.53 11.75 -7.81
N LEU A 127 -5.31 11.16 -6.65
CA LEU A 127 -5.14 9.73 -6.45
C LEU A 127 -6.52 9.07 -6.31
N ILE A 128 -6.75 7.96 -7.01
CA ILE A 128 -7.96 7.15 -6.87
C ILE A 128 -7.70 6.02 -5.86
N ILE A 129 -8.60 5.85 -4.90
CA ILE A 129 -8.52 4.79 -3.89
C ILE A 129 -9.89 4.12 -3.72
N PRO A 130 -9.97 2.88 -3.18
CA PRO A 130 -11.25 2.32 -2.77
C PRO A 130 -11.82 3.12 -1.58
N HIS A 131 -13.16 3.17 -1.45
CA HIS A 131 -13.81 3.88 -0.33
C HIS A 131 -13.52 3.24 1.03
N ILE A 132 -13.33 1.92 1.07
CA ILE A 132 -12.78 1.19 2.20
C ILE A 132 -11.30 1.03 1.89
N ALA A 133 -10.43 1.70 2.63
CA ALA A 133 -9.00 1.71 2.37
C ALA A 133 -8.18 1.92 3.63
N TRP A 134 -6.93 1.49 3.58
CA TRP A 134 -5.97 1.85 4.61
C TRP A 134 -5.79 3.37 4.66
N GLY A 135 -6.03 3.96 5.85
CA GLY A 135 -6.09 5.42 6.02
C GLY A 135 -4.85 6.19 5.59
N ASN A 136 -3.69 5.53 5.57
CA ASN A 136 -2.43 6.17 5.20
C ASN A 136 -2.34 6.55 3.72
N TYR A 137 -3.12 5.95 2.81
CA TYR A 137 -3.15 6.40 1.41
C TYR A 137 -3.55 7.87 1.30
N LYS A 138 -4.58 8.26 2.05
CA LYS A 138 -5.01 9.66 2.11
C LYS A 138 -3.94 10.56 2.72
N SER A 139 -3.26 10.12 3.78
CA SER A 139 -2.17 10.88 4.41
C SER A 139 -1.01 11.10 3.45
N MET A 140 -0.60 10.05 2.71
CA MET A 140 0.47 10.14 1.72
C MET A 140 0.11 11.10 0.57
N ALA A 141 -1.12 11.03 0.05
CA ALA A 141 -1.61 11.97 -0.95
C ALA A 141 -1.61 13.41 -0.44
N THR A 142 -2.05 13.62 0.82
CA THR A 142 -2.05 14.96 1.45
C THR A 142 -0.63 15.52 1.57
N ILE A 143 0.35 14.70 1.99
CA ILE A 143 1.76 15.11 2.09
C ILE A 143 2.33 15.48 0.71
N ALA A 144 1.87 14.82 -0.35
CA ALA A 144 2.23 15.12 -1.73
C ALA A 144 1.44 16.31 -2.32
N ASN A 145 0.62 17.03 -1.55
CA ASN A 145 -0.31 18.05 -2.03
C ASN A 145 -1.29 17.54 -3.11
N CYS A 146 -1.62 16.26 -3.09
CA CYS A 146 -2.56 15.62 -4.00
C CYS A 146 -3.94 15.47 -3.33
N LYS A 147 -4.96 15.40 -4.18
CA LYS A 147 -6.34 15.10 -3.78
C LYS A 147 -6.58 13.60 -3.80
N VAL A 148 -7.67 13.18 -3.17
CA VAL A 148 -8.13 11.79 -3.19
C VAL A 148 -9.57 11.75 -3.68
N GLN A 149 -9.87 10.81 -4.58
CA GLN A 149 -11.23 10.46 -4.99
C GLN A 149 -11.43 8.96 -4.78
N ALA A 150 -12.54 8.60 -4.13
CA ALA A 150 -12.82 7.21 -3.82
C ALA A 150 -13.83 6.62 -4.80
N TYR A 151 -13.59 5.36 -5.23
CA TYR A 151 -14.60 4.53 -5.89
C TYR A 151 -15.29 3.61 -4.87
N GLN A 152 -16.55 3.28 -5.10
CA GLN A 152 -17.27 2.28 -4.30
C GLN A 152 -16.70 0.90 -4.64
N MET A 153 -16.07 0.25 -3.66
CA MET A 153 -15.33 -0.99 -3.89
C MET A 153 -16.24 -2.17 -4.21
N PHE A 154 -17.43 -2.20 -3.62
CA PHE A 154 -18.36 -3.33 -3.74
C PHE A 154 -19.67 -2.94 -4.39
N ASP A 155 -20.20 -3.87 -5.19
CA ASP A 155 -21.59 -3.97 -5.62
C ASP A 155 -22.09 -5.35 -5.19
N GLY A 156 -22.90 -5.39 -4.11
CA GLY A 156 -23.16 -6.63 -3.38
C GLY A 156 -21.86 -7.21 -2.80
N ASP A 157 -21.55 -8.45 -3.13
CA ASP A 157 -20.35 -9.16 -2.68
C ASP A 157 -19.20 -9.15 -3.71
N ALA A 158 -19.37 -8.50 -4.86
CA ALA A 158 -18.40 -8.45 -5.94
C ALA A 158 -17.69 -7.09 -6.03
N PHE A 159 -16.56 -7.05 -6.74
CA PHE A 159 -15.87 -5.81 -7.05
C PHE A 159 -16.72 -4.91 -7.95
N ASN A 160 -16.91 -3.66 -7.56
CA ASN A 160 -17.73 -2.69 -8.30
C ASN A 160 -16.96 -2.09 -9.47
N ILE A 161 -16.85 -2.84 -10.55
CA ILE A 161 -16.17 -2.40 -11.77
C ILE A 161 -16.79 -1.14 -12.38
N THR A 162 -18.10 -0.94 -12.22
CA THR A 162 -18.81 0.23 -12.73
C THR A 162 -18.32 1.50 -12.04
N SER A 163 -18.34 1.53 -10.71
CA SER A 163 -17.84 2.68 -9.94
C SER A 163 -16.37 2.95 -10.19
N PHE A 164 -15.55 1.90 -10.31
CA PHE A 164 -14.14 2.04 -10.66
C PHE A 164 -13.96 2.72 -12.03
N LYS A 165 -14.66 2.24 -13.06
CA LYS A 165 -14.60 2.81 -14.42
C LYS A 165 -15.06 4.26 -14.48
N GLU A 166 -16.17 4.58 -13.83
CA GLU A 166 -16.70 5.95 -13.76
C GLU A 166 -15.70 6.90 -13.11
N THR A 167 -15.17 6.52 -11.96
CA THR A 167 -14.18 7.32 -11.23
C THR A 167 -12.91 7.55 -12.06
N CYS A 168 -12.41 6.51 -12.74
CA CYS A 168 -11.23 6.63 -13.59
C CYS A 168 -11.47 7.56 -14.79
N ARG A 169 -12.64 7.47 -15.45
CA ARG A 169 -12.99 8.37 -16.58
C ARG A 169 -13.11 9.81 -16.13
N GLU A 170 -13.75 10.09 -15.01
CA GLU A 170 -13.85 11.43 -14.44
C GLU A 170 -12.47 12.03 -14.13
N VAL A 171 -11.58 11.23 -13.54
CA VAL A 171 -10.23 11.67 -13.21
C VAL A 171 -9.40 11.86 -14.49
N MET A 172 -9.49 10.95 -15.46
CA MET A 172 -8.82 11.07 -16.76
C MET A 172 -9.23 12.35 -17.47
N ALA A 173 -10.52 12.61 -17.59
CA ALA A 173 -11.05 13.82 -18.24
C ALA A 173 -10.57 15.14 -17.58
N ARG A 174 -10.33 15.12 -16.25
CA ARG A 174 -9.93 16.30 -15.49
C ARG A 174 -8.44 16.58 -15.53
N GLN A 175 -7.60 15.53 -15.53
CA GLN A 175 -6.14 15.68 -15.34
C GLN A 175 -5.28 14.93 -16.37
N GLY A 176 -5.88 14.24 -17.32
CA GLY A 176 -5.18 13.57 -18.43
C GLY A 176 -4.36 12.36 -18.05
N LYS A 177 -4.47 11.86 -16.83
CA LYS A 177 -3.82 10.62 -16.34
C LYS A 177 -4.59 10.00 -15.19
N VAL A 178 -4.40 8.71 -14.97
CA VAL A 178 -4.96 7.97 -13.82
C VAL A 178 -3.84 7.33 -13.03
N LEU A 179 -3.88 7.52 -11.70
CA LEU A 179 -3.19 6.68 -10.73
C LEU A 179 -4.25 6.14 -9.77
N ALA A 180 -4.48 4.84 -9.79
CA ALA A 180 -5.45 4.18 -8.93
C ALA A 180 -4.81 3.09 -8.08
N ILE A 181 -5.23 2.99 -6.82
CA ILE A 181 -4.82 1.92 -5.92
C ILE A 181 -5.86 0.80 -5.98
N ILE A 182 -5.38 -0.42 -6.20
CA ILE A 182 -6.09 -1.67 -5.95
C ILE A 182 -5.24 -2.45 -4.95
N ASN A 183 -5.85 -2.90 -3.86
CA ASN A 183 -5.16 -3.71 -2.86
C ASN A 183 -5.65 -5.15 -3.01
N ASP A 184 -4.90 -5.98 -3.72
CA ASP A 184 -5.23 -7.37 -4.05
C ASP A 184 -3.95 -8.23 -4.08
N PRO A 185 -4.00 -9.51 -3.70
CA PRO A 185 -5.08 -10.19 -2.97
C PRO A 185 -5.12 -9.79 -1.50
N CYS A 186 -6.16 -10.24 -0.80
CA CYS A 186 -6.34 -10.01 0.63
C CYS A 186 -6.41 -8.52 1.01
N HIS A 187 -7.32 -7.80 0.37
CA HIS A 187 -7.55 -6.37 0.59
C HIS A 187 -7.59 -5.99 2.08
N ASN A 188 -6.80 -5.01 2.47
CA ASN A 188 -6.83 -4.46 3.83
C ASN A 188 -7.85 -3.29 3.92
N PRO A 189 -8.95 -3.41 4.72
CA PRO A 189 -9.15 -4.38 5.80
C PRO A 189 -10.16 -5.50 5.53
N THR A 190 -10.70 -5.65 4.32
CA THR A 190 -11.85 -6.53 4.08
C THR A 190 -11.49 -8.00 3.90
N GLY A 191 -10.24 -8.32 3.58
CA GLY A 191 -9.81 -9.67 3.22
C GLY A 191 -10.26 -10.13 1.83
N TYR A 192 -10.93 -9.26 1.06
CA TYR A 192 -11.39 -9.56 -0.28
C TYR A 192 -10.23 -9.83 -1.23
N SER A 193 -10.41 -10.79 -2.12
CA SER A 193 -9.51 -11.04 -3.24
C SER A 193 -10.32 -11.08 -4.52
N MET A 194 -9.88 -10.34 -5.52
CA MET A 194 -10.54 -10.25 -6.81
C MET A 194 -10.43 -11.57 -7.57
N THR A 195 -11.47 -11.90 -8.32
CA THR A 195 -11.48 -13.04 -9.26
C THR A 195 -10.66 -12.69 -10.51
N VAL A 196 -10.31 -13.74 -11.27
CA VAL A 196 -9.64 -13.55 -12.57
C VAL A 196 -10.54 -12.76 -13.53
N GLU A 197 -11.84 -12.99 -13.48
CA GLU A 197 -12.84 -12.30 -14.31
C GLU A 197 -12.91 -10.80 -13.98
N GLU A 198 -12.85 -10.44 -12.71
CA GLU A 198 -12.83 -9.04 -12.28
C GLU A 198 -11.53 -8.36 -12.69
N TRP A 199 -10.40 -9.03 -12.55
CA TRP A 199 -9.11 -8.53 -13.05
C TRP A 199 -9.11 -8.35 -14.57
N ASN A 200 -9.67 -9.28 -15.33
CA ASN A 200 -9.78 -9.13 -16.78
C ASN A 200 -10.61 -7.89 -17.15
N GLN A 201 -11.73 -7.63 -16.44
CA GLN A 201 -12.53 -6.43 -16.67
C GLN A 201 -11.77 -5.12 -16.34
N VAL A 202 -10.93 -5.12 -15.31
CA VAL A 202 -10.06 -3.98 -14.97
C VAL A 202 -9.01 -3.77 -16.04
N ILE A 203 -8.32 -4.84 -16.47
CA ILE A 203 -7.25 -4.79 -17.46
C ILE A 203 -7.78 -4.31 -18.81
N ASP A 204 -8.89 -4.88 -19.29
CA ASP A 204 -9.52 -4.49 -20.55
C ASP A 204 -9.91 -3.01 -20.53
N PHE A 205 -10.49 -2.57 -19.43
CA PHE A 205 -10.85 -1.16 -19.26
C PHE A 205 -9.62 -0.24 -19.21
N CYS A 206 -8.57 -0.63 -18.50
CA CYS A 206 -7.34 0.17 -18.44
C CYS A 206 -6.69 0.28 -19.82
N ASN A 207 -6.70 -0.80 -20.61
CA ASN A 207 -6.22 -0.79 -21.98
C ASN A 207 -7.04 0.16 -22.87
N GLU A 208 -8.37 0.14 -22.76
CA GLU A 208 -9.26 1.08 -23.45
C GLU A 208 -8.93 2.53 -23.07
N LEU A 209 -8.90 2.82 -21.75
CA LEU A 209 -8.67 4.16 -21.22
C LEU A 209 -7.28 4.70 -21.54
N SER A 210 -6.29 3.83 -21.73
CA SER A 210 -4.91 4.21 -22.06
C SER A 210 -4.77 4.94 -23.39
N ASN A 211 -5.76 4.86 -24.28
CA ASN A 211 -5.82 5.66 -25.51
C ASN A 211 -6.06 7.15 -25.24
N GLU A 212 -6.57 7.51 -24.06
CA GLU A 212 -6.84 8.89 -23.65
C GLU A 212 -5.67 9.49 -22.85
N GLY A 213 -4.86 8.66 -22.20
CA GLY A 213 -3.73 9.08 -21.39
C GLY A 213 -3.16 7.97 -20.52
N PRO A 214 -2.07 8.23 -19.78
CA PRO A 214 -1.44 7.22 -18.91
C PRO A 214 -2.40 6.70 -17.84
N VAL A 215 -2.50 5.37 -17.75
CA VAL A 215 -3.24 4.65 -16.69
C VAL A 215 -2.25 3.81 -15.91
N ILE A 216 -2.16 4.06 -14.61
CA ILE A 216 -1.26 3.38 -13.69
C ILE A 216 -2.09 2.78 -12.57
N ILE A 217 -2.00 1.47 -12.43
CA ILE A 217 -2.57 0.74 -11.29
C ILE A 217 -1.45 0.43 -10.32
N LEU A 218 -1.59 0.92 -9.11
CA LEU A 218 -0.73 0.56 -7.98
C LEU A 218 -1.40 -0.60 -7.25
N ASP A 219 -0.97 -1.80 -7.59
CA ASP A 219 -1.41 -3.01 -6.91
C ASP A 219 -0.60 -3.21 -5.63
N LEU A 220 -1.29 -3.41 -4.53
CA LEU A 220 -0.70 -3.52 -3.20
C LEU A 220 -1.04 -4.88 -2.60
N SER A 221 -0.25 -5.88 -2.94
CA SER A 221 -0.36 -7.20 -2.31
C SER A 221 0.23 -7.19 -0.90
N LEU A 222 -0.56 -7.61 0.10
CA LEU A 222 -0.09 -7.83 1.47
C LEU A 222 0.34 -9.28 1.72
N ILE A 223 0.14 -10.18 0.75
CA ILE A 223 0.42 -11.60 0.92
C ILE A 223 1.92 -11.91 1.04
N HIS A 224 2.77 -10.97 0.66
CA HIS A 224 4.23 -11.13 0.64
C HIS A 224 4.94 -10.38 1.77
N ILE A 225 4.19 -9.85 2.73
CA ILE A 225 4.75 -9.12 3.88
C ILE A 225 5.01 -10.08 5.05
#